data_2b46a31ea2e7c4db0de1774fee4ae71a
#
_entry.id   2b46a31ea2e7c4db0de1774fee4ae71a
#
_cell.length_a   1.000
_cell.length_b   1.000
_cell.length_c   1.000
_cell.angle_alpha   90.00
_cell.angle_beta   90.00
_cell.angle_gamma   90.00
#
_symmetry.space_group_name_H-M   'P 1'
#
loop_
_entity.id
_entity.type
_entity.pdbx_description
1 polymer ?
#
loop_
_entity_poly.entity_id
_entity_poly.type
_entity_poly.pdbx_seq_one_letter_code
_entity_poly.pdbx_strand_id
1 'polypeptide(L)'
;MEREAFLQNYWNYYLVLENRFINAVNYVALNSDNYNTYSFEFVNLILLIGSELDVTMKYLSGISEGDRASIQNYADKILVEYPEILTREIKIQGMADTCKPFEGWNVDHPADSLVGWNAYNSVKHGRVSNLKEAKLINV
;
A
#
# COMPACT_ATOMS: atom_id res chain seq x y z
N MET A 1 -14.61 13.27 -9.24
CA MET A 1 -15.38 12.01 -8.97
C MET A 1 -16.54 12.35 -8.04
N GLU A 2 -17.73 11.90 -8.39
CA GLU A 2 -18.90 12.06 -7.52
C GLU A 2 -18.75 11.22 -6.24
N ARG A 3 -19.34 11.71 -5.12
CA ARG A 3 -19.21 11.06 -3.81
C ARG A 3 -19.68 9.59 -3.82
N GLU A 4 -20.78 9.31 -4.49
CA GLU A 4 -21.35 7.96 -4.58
C GLU A 4 -20.39 7.01 -5.31
N ALA A 5 -19.83 7.44 -6.44
CA ALA A 5 -18.85 6.68 -7.19
C ALA A 5 -17.58 6.40 -6.37
N PHE A 6 -17.10 7.38 -5.60
CA PHE A 6 -15.96 7.18 -4.69
C PHE A 6 -16.27 6.14 -3.62
N LEU A 7 -17.44 6.24 -2.98
CA LEU A 7 -17.82 5.28 -1.94
C LEU A 7 -17.93 3.85 -2.49
N GLN A 8 -18.56 3.68 -3.66
CA GLN A 8 -18.78 2.37 -4.26
C GLN A 8 -17.49 1.74 -4.79
N ASN A 9 -16.64 2.52 -5.46
CA ASN A 9 -15.50 2.00 -6.22
C ASN A 9 -14.20 1.94 -5.41
N TYR A 10 -14.05 2.75 -4.33
CA TYR A 10 -12.81 2.85 -3.56
C TYR A 10 -13.04 2.63 -2.06
N TRP A 11 -13.89 3.44 -1.43
CA TRP A 11 -14.02 3.45 0.02
C TRP A 11 -14.53 2.12 0.60
N ASN A 12 -15.55 1.53 0.00
CA ASN A 12 -16.09 0.26 0.47
C ASN A 12 -15.06 -0.88 0.37
N TYR A 13 -14.25 -0.88 -0.67
CA TYR A 13 -13.20 -1.89 -0.82
C TYR A 13 -12.03 -1.64 0.16
N TYR A 14 -11.64 -0.39 0.37
CA TYR A 14 -10.70 -0.04 1.44
C TYR A 14 -11.15 -0.60 2.80
N LEU A 15 -12.40 -0.43 3.18
CA LEU A 15 -12.94 -0.97 4.44
C LEU A 15 -12.85 -2.50 4.52
N VAL A 16 -12.99 -3.21 3.40
CA VAL A 16 -12.79 -4.67 3.35
C VAL A 16 -11.33 -5.02 3.65
N LEU A 17 -10.39 -4.30 3.04
CA LEU A 17 -8.95 -4.51 3.27
C LEU A 17 -8.53 -4.15 4.70
N GLU A 18 -9.03 -3.03 5.23
CA GLU A 18 -8.79 -2.62 6.61
C GLU A 18 -9.27 -3.67 7.61
N ASN A 19 -10.50 -4.17 7.45
CA ASN A 19 -11.04 -5.23 8.31
C ASN A 19 -10.19 -6.50 8.25
N ARG A 20 -9.71 -6.86 7.06
CA ARG A 20 -8.85 -8.03 6.88
C ARG A 20 -7.50 -7.86 7.58
N PHE A 21 -6.91 -6.66 7.50
CA PHE A 21 -5.69 -6.33 8.23
C PHE A 21 -5.91 -6.39 9.75
N ILE A 22 -6.99 -5.78 10.26
CA ILE A 22 -7.36 -5.82 11.68
C ILE A 22 -7.52 -7.27 12.17
N ASN A 23 -8.12 -8.14 11.37
CA ASN A 23 -8.22 -9.56 11.71
C ASN A 23 -6.85 -10.25 11.75
N ALA A 24 -5.97 -9.95 10.81
CA ALA A 24 -4.62 -10.55 10.76
C ALA A 24 -3.77 -10.18 11.98
N VAL A 25 -3.88 -8.95 12.48
CA VAL A 25 -3.12 -8.50 13.66
C VAL A 25 -3.66 -9.06 14.98
N ASN A 26 -4.79 -9.74 14.99
CA ASN A 26 -5.21 -10.57 16.12
C ASN A 26 -4.33 -11.81 16.31
N TYR A 27 -3.66 -12.27 15.25
CA TYR A 27 -2.77 -13.44 15.28
C TYR A 27 -1.29 -13.04 15.36
N VAL A 28 -0.94 -11.89 14.84
CA VAL A 28 0.42 -11.32 14.90
C VAL A 28 0.31 -9.90 15.41
N ALA A 29 0.62 -9.68 16.67
CA ALA A 29 0.47 -8.38 17.32
C ALA A 29 1.24 -7.28 16.57
N LEU A 30 0.58 -6.13 16.38
CA LEU A 30 1.13 -4.97 15.67
C LEU A 30 2.12 -4.23 16.56
N ASN A 31 3.36 -4.68 16.56
CA ASN A 31 4.48 -4.04 17.23
C ASN A 31 5.81 -4.38 16.53
N SER A 32 6.87 -3.67 16.87
CA SER A 32 8.18 -3.79 16.23
C SER A 32 8.82 -5.18 16.34
N ASP A 33 8.54 -5.93 17.40
CA ASP A 33 9.07 -7.28 17.59
C ASP A 33 8.58 -8.26 16.51
N ASN A 34 7.42 -7.96 15.92
CA ASN A 34 6.78 -8.78 14.90
C ASN A 34 6.98 -8.26 13.47
N TYR A 35 7.66 -7.15 13.25
CA TYR A 35 7.80 -6.55 11.92
C TYR A 35 8.40 -7.48 10.86
N ASN A 36 9.25 -8.42 11.26
CA ASN A 36 9.83 -9.42 10.35
C ASN A 36 9.04 -10.73 10.27
N THR A 37 7.92 -10.84 10.96
CA THR A 37 7.04 -12.01 10.87
C THR A 37 6.33 -12.03 9.53
N TYR A 38 6.46 -13.12 8.80
CA TYR A 38 5.78 -13.34 7.53
C TYR A 38 4.73 -14.45 7.64
N SER A 39 3.72 -14.40 6.80
CA SER A 39 2.63 -15.40 6.78
C SER A 39 1.94 -15.44 5.42
N PHE A 40 1.19 -16.49 5.16
CA PHE A 40 0.33 -16.55 3.98
C PHE A 40 -0.79 -15.51 3.99
N GLU A 41 -1.27 -15.12 5.17
CA GLU A 41 -2.24 -14.01 5.25
C GLU A 41 -1.61 -12.68 4.87
N PHE A 42 -0.35 -12.44 5.23
CA PHE A 42 0.38 -11.26 4.76
C PHE A 42 0.68 -11.32 3.26
N VAL A 43 0.87 -12.51 2.67
CA VAL A 43 0.89 -12.67 1.20
C VAL A 43 -0.41 -12.17 0.59
N ASN A 44 -1.55 -12.59 1.11
CA ASN A 44 -2.85 -12.15 0.61
C ASN A 44 -3.03 -10.64 0.76
N LEU A 45 -2.72 -10.10 1.93
CA LEU A 45 -2.85 -8.67 2.22
C LEU A 45 -1.95 -7.82 1.31
N ILE A 46 -0.65 -8.16 1.19
CA ILE A 46 0.27 -7.37 0.38
C ILE A 46 -0.13 -7.37 -1.10
N LEU A 47 -0.64 -8.48 -1.62
CA LEU A 47 -1.13 -8.57 -3.00
C LEU A 47 -2.40 -7.74 -3.21
N LEU A 48 -3.35 -7.80 -2.29
CA LEU A 48 -4.60 -7.05 -2.39
C LEU A 48 -4.37 -5.55 -2.19
N ILE A 49 -3.63 -5.16 -1.14
CA ILE A 49 -3.33 -3.75 -0.85
C ILE A 49 -2.48 -3.15 -1.96
N GLY A 50 -1.44 -3.86 -2.42
CA GLY A 50 -0.59 -3.39 -3.52
C GLY A 50 -1.36 -3.20 -4.83
N SER A 51 -2.29 -4.10 -5.13
CA SER A 51 -3.17 -3.97 -6.29
C SER A 51 -4.11 -2.77 -6.16
N GLU A 52 -4.70 -2.54 -4.99
CA GLU A 52 -5.59 -1.40 -4.76
C GLU A 52 -4.82 -0.07 -4.76
N LEU A 53 -3.60 -0.08 -4.24
CA LEU A 53 -2.71 1.07 -4.32
C LEU A 53 -2.40 1.43 -5.77
N ASP A 54 -2.13 0.44 -6.63
CA ASP A 54 -1.91 0.64 -8.07
C ASP A 54 -3.15 1.27 -8.74
N VAL A 55 -4.35 0.76 -8.47
CA VAL A 55 -5.62 1.31 -8.98
C VAL A 55 -5.81 2.76 -8.55
N THR A 56 -5.59 3.06 -7.26
CA THR A 56 -5.77 4.39 -6.71
C THR A 56 -4.74 5.38 -7.26
N MET A 57 -3.47 4.99 -7.34
CA MET A 57 -2.41 5.82 -7.91
C MET A 57 -2.64 6.11 -9.40
N LYS A 58 -3.12 5.13 -10.15
CA LYS A 58 -3.48 5.30 -11.55
C LYS A 58 -4.57 6.36 -11.70
N TYR A 59 -5.62 6.28 -10.88
CA TYR A 59 -6.67 7.30 -10.86
C TYR A 59 -6.13 8.69 -10.52
N LEU A 60 -5.35 8.83 -9.44
CA LEU A 60 -4.76 10.11 -9.02
C LEU A 60 -3.82 10.70 -10.08
N SER A 61 -3.14 9.86 -10.84
CA SER A 61 -2.25 10.29 -11.92
C SER A 61 -2.98 10.67 -13.22
N GLY A 62 -4.31 10.53 -13.28
CA GLY A 62 -5.09 10.79 -14.48
C GLY A 62 -4.81 9.82 -15.63
N ILE A 63 -4.28 8.63 -15.33
CA ILE A 63 -3.99 7.58 -16.30
C ILE A 63 -5.24 6.69 -16.45
N SER A 64 -5.63 6.41 -17.69
CA SER A 64 -6.80 5.57 -17.96
C SER A 64 -6.61 4.15 -17.42
N GLU A 65 -7.68 3.55 -16.91
CA GLU A 65 -7.64 2.24 -16.27
C GLU A 65 -7.05 1.13 -17.16
N GLY A 66 -7.32 1.16 -18.47
CA GLY A 66 -6.81 0.22 -19.45
C GLY A 66 -5.35 0.47 -19.89
N ASP A 67 -4.77 1.61 -19.55
CA ASP A 67 -3.41 1.96 -19.97
C ASP A 67 -2.36 1.34 -19.06
N ARG A 68 -1.18 1.07 -19.61
CA ARG A 68 -0.03 0.65 -18.80
C ARG A 68 0.53 1.83 -18.02
N ALA A 69 0.85 1.59 -16.78
CA ALA A 69 1.50 2.57 -15.91
C ALA A 69 2.55 1.88 -15.04
N SER A 70 3.49 2.68 -14.56
CA SER A 70 4.55 2.25 -13.66
C SER A 70 4.59 3.15 -12.44
N ILE A 71 5.28 2.70 -11.38
CA ILE A 71 5.49 3.51 -10.19
C ILE A 71 6.19 4.85 -10.49
N GLN A 72 7.03 4.89 -11.54
CA GLN A 72 7.65 6.14 -12.02
C GLN A 72 6.59 7.11 -12.53
N ASN A 73 5.65 6.64 -13.36
CA ASN A 73 4.57 7.48 -13.87
C ASN A 73 3.72 8.06 -12.74
N TYR A 74 3.49 7.27 -11.69
CA TYR A 74 2.74 7.72 -10.51
C TYR A 74 3.51 8.78 -9.72
N ALA A 75 4.79 8.53 -9.42
CA ALA A 75 5.63 9.47 -8.69
C ALA A 75 5.74 10.82 -9.43
N ASP A 76 5.99 10.79 -10.75
CA ASP A 76 6.10 11.99 -11.59
C ASP A 76 4.84 12.87 -11.57
N LYS A 77 3.67 12.27 -11.39
CA LYS A 77 2.39 12.99 -11.37
C LYS A 77 1.94 13.36 -9.95
N ILE A 78 1.90 12.36 -9.06
CA ILE A 78 1.30 12.52 -7.73
C ILE A 78 2.13 13.47 -6.88
N LEU A 79 3.47 13.38 -6.91
CA LEU A 79 4.32 14.24 -6.10
C LEU A 79 4.31 15.72 -6.54
N VAL A 80 3.95 15.99 -7.79
CA VAL A 80 3.74 17.35 -8.30
C VAL A 80 2.36 17.89 -7.92
N GLU A 81 1.32 17.08 -8.11
CA GLU A 81 -0.07 17.52 -7.91
C GLU A 81 -0.50 17.47 -6.44
N TYR A 82 0.04 16.55 -5.66
CA TYR A 82 -0.32 16.30 -4.26
C TYR A 82 0.90 16.19 -3.34
N PRO A 83 1.78 17.21 -3.29
CA PRO A 83 3.03 17.13 -2.52
C PRO A 83 2.81 16.90 -1.02
N GLU A 84 1.65 17.26 -0.50
CA GLU A 84 1.26 17.05 0.90
C GLU A 84 1.14 15.57 1.28
N ILE A 85 1.09 14.64 0.32
CA ILE A 85 1.03 13.20 0.60
C ILE A 85 2.25 12.73 1.40
N LEU A 86 3.41 13.38 1.20
CA LEU A 86 4.66 13.05 1.87
C LEU A 86 4.63 13.31 3.38
N THR A 87 3.76 14.22 3.82
CA THR A 87 3.67 14.63 5.23
C THR A 87 2.37 14.19 5.90
N ARG A 88 1.47 13.56 5.15
CA ARG A 88 0.21 13.08 5.71
C ARG A 88 0.43 12.00 6.75
N GLU A 89 -0.12 12.22 7.91
CA GLU A 89 -0.14 11.27 9.01
C GLU A 89 -1.44 10.49 9.03
N ILE A 90 -1.33 9.20 9.28
CA ILE A 90 -2.47 8.33 9.57
C ILE A 90 -2.28 7.68 10.93
N LYS A 91 -3.39 7.37 11.59
CA LYS A 91 -3.40 6.59 12.81
C LYS A 91 -3.98 5.22 12.51
N ILE A 92 -3.19 4.19 12.73
CA ILE A 92 -3.64 2.81 12.62
C ILE A 92 -4.22 2.40 13.98
N GLN A 93 -5.41 1.82 13.97
CA GLN A 93 -6.04 1.33 15.19
C GLN A 93 -5.14 0.27 15.86
N GLY A 94 -4.84 0.47 17.14
CA GLY A 94 -3.97 -0.42 17.90
C GLY A 94 -2.49 -0.01 17.92
N MET A 95 -2.09 1.02 17.16
CA MET A 95 -0.78 1.65 17.28
C MET A 95 -0.82 2.85 18.23
N ALA A 96 0.24 3.02 19.02
CA ALA A 96 0.40 4.19 19.88
C ALA A 96 0.71 5.45 19.08
N ASP A 97 1.54 5.32 18.04
CA ASP A 97 2.03 6.41 17.21
C ASP A 97 1.27 6.51 15.88
N THR A 98 1.35 7.68 15.25
CA THR A 98 0.95 7.89 13.85
C THR A 98 2.04 7.40 12.92
N CYS A 99 1.67 7.08 11.66
CA CYS A 99 2.64 6.81 10.62
C CYS A 99 2.41 7.72 9.41
N LYS A 100 3.48 7.89 8.61
CA LYS A 100 3.45 8.64 7.34
C LYS A 100 3.77 7.67 6.21
N PRO A 101 2.77 7.05 5.58
CA PRO A 101 2.98 5.96 4.63
C PRO A 101 3.83 6.32 3.41
N PHE A 102 3.83 7.60 3.04
CA PHE A 102 4.55 8.11 1.87
C PHE A 102 5.78 8.96 2.21
N GLU A 103 6.20 8.98 3.49
CA GLU A 103 7.38 9.73 3.91
C GLU A 103 8.63 9.23 3.15
N GLY A 104 9.34 10.17 2.52
CA GLY A 104 10.54 9.87 1.74
C GLY A 104 10.30 9.35 0.32
N TRP A 105 9.05 9.12 -0.09
CA TRP A 105 8.76 8.74 -1.48
C TRP A 105 9.24 9.82 -2.45
N ASN A 106 10.00 9.43 -3.49
CA ASN A 106 10.63 10.38 -4.39
C ASN A 106 10.70 9.85 -5.84
N VAL A 107 10.91 10.76 -6.77
CA VAL A 107 10.95 10.48 -8.21
C VAL A 107 12.25 9.81 -8.68
N ASP A 108 13.34 9.94 -7.93
CA ASP A 108 14.65 9.39 -8.31
C ASP A 108 14.69 7.86 -8.10
N HIS A 109 14.03 7.39 -7.04
CA HIS A 109 13.95 5.97 -6.67
C HIS A 109 12.52 5.58 -6.24
N PRO A 110 11.51 5.70 -7.13
CA PRO A 110 10.11 5.64 -6.71
C PRO A 110 9.68 4.27 -6.18
N ALA A 111 10.27 3.18 -6.67
CA ALA A 111 9.96 1.84 -6.16
C ALA A 111 10.63 1.56 -4.81
N ASP A 112 11.89 2.00 -4.64
CA ASP A 112 12.67 1.73 -3.43
C ASP A 112 12.26 2.62 -2.27
N SER A 113 11.79 3.84 -2.58
CA SER A 113 11.41 4.82 -1.58
C SER A 113 9.96 4.71 -1.09
N LEU A 114 9.13 3.88 -1.74
CA LEU A 114 7.76 3.59 -1.29
C LEU A 114 7.72 2.29 -0.49
N VAL A 115 7.43 2.39 0.79
CA VAL A 115 7.36 1.23 1.69
C VAL A 115 6.37 0.19 1.16
N GLY A 116 6.78 -1.07 1.17
CA GLY A 116 5.97 -2.20 0.73
C GLY A 116 5.90 -2.42 -0.79
N TRP A 117 6.22 -1.43 -1.63
CA TRP A 117 6.06 -1.56 -3.09
C TRP A 117 6.95 -2.65 -3.71
N ASN A 118 8.23 -2.68 -3.35
CA ASN A 118 9.16 -3.73 -3.82
C ASN A 118 8.77 -5.10 -3.28
N ALA A 119 8.32 -5.19 -2.04
CA ALA A 119 7.83 -6.44 -1.48
C ALA A 119 6.58 -6.94 -2.22
N TYR A 120 5.63 -6.05 -2.53
CA TYR A 120 4.46 -6.37 -3.36
C TYR A 120 4.88 -6.96 -4.71
N ASN A 121 5.78 -6.30 -5.44
CA ASN A 121 6.25 -6.78 -6.73
C ASN A 121 7.01 -8.10 -6.63
N SER A 122 7.87 -8.27 -5.62
CA SER A 122 8.62 -9.51 -5.39
C SER A 122 7.69 -10.69 -5.12
N VAL A 123 6.68 -10.50 -4.29
CA VAL A 123 5.68 -11.53 -3.98
C VAL A 123 4.81 -11.82 -5.20
N LYS A 124 4.37 -10.79 -5.92
CA LYS A 124 3.52 -10.92 -7.12
C LYS A 124 4.20 -11.72 -8.23
N HIS A 125 5.48 -11.49 -8.47
CA HIS A 125 6.22 -12.11 -9.58
C HIS A 125 6.98 -13.38 -9.19
N GLY A 126 7.26 -13.62 -7.91
CA GLY A 126 8.05 -14.77 -7.47
C GLY A 126 7.80 -15.17 -6.03
N ARG A 127 6.53 -15.43 -5.66
CA ARG A 127 6.12 -15.75 -4.27
C ARG A 127 6.93 -16.87 -3.63
N VAL A 128 7.26 -17.93 -4.37
CA VAL A 128 7.99 -19.08 -3.82
C VAL A 128 9.36 -18.67 -3.28
N SER A 129 10.07 -17.83 -4.00
CA SER A 129 11.41 -17.33 -3.63
C SER A 129 11.35 -16.15 -2.65
N ASN A 130 10.24 -15.42 -2.62
CA ASN A 130 10.11 -14.14 -1.91
C ASN A 130 9.06 -14.18 -0.80
N LEU A 131 8.69 -15.34 -0.29
CA LEU A 131 7.67 -15.47 0.76
C LEU A 131 7.98 -14.61 1.99
N LYS A 132 9.25 -14.48 2.36
CA LYS A 132 9.71 -13.68 3.52
C LYS A 132 9.51 -12.18 3.35
N GLU A 133 9.28 -11.70 2.12
CA GLU A 133 8.95 -10.29 1.88
C GLU A 133 7.50 -9.97 2.28
N ALA A 134 6.62 -10.97 2.37
CA ALA A 134 5.27 -10.83 2.89
C ALA A 134 5.25 -10.80 4.43
N LYS A 135 5.94 -9.82 5.00
CA LYS A 135 6.10 -9.58 6.43
C LYS A 135 5.33 -8.35 6.89
N LEU A 136 5.01 -8.30 8.18
CA LEU A 136 4.15 -7.28 8.77
C LEU A 136 4.57 -5.85 8.40
N ILE A 137 5.86 -5.53 8.42
CA ILE A 137 6.33 -4.16 8.09
C ILE A 137 6.05 -3.75 6.63
N ASN A 138 5.83 -4.70 5.72
CA ASN A 138 5.60 -4.44 4.31
C ASN A 138 4.11 -4.41 3.93
N VAL A 139 3.23 -4.78 4.85
CA VAL A 139 1.78 -4.76 4.68
C VAL A 139 1.21 -3.44 5.14
#